data_5988152a03242b4d2bade83ab5d2b812
#
_entry.id   5988152a03242b4d2bade83ab5d2b812
#
_cell.length_a   1.000
_cell.length_b   1.000
_cell.length_c   1.000
_cell.angle_alpha   90.00
_cell.angle_beta   90.00
_cell.angle_gamma   90.00
#
_symmetry.space_group_name_H-M   'P 1'
#
loop_
_entity.id
_entity.type
_entity.pdbx_description
1 polymer ?
#
loop_
_entity_poly.entity_id
_entity_poly.type
_entity_poly.pdbx_seq_one_letter_code
_entity_poly.pdbx_strand_id
1 'polypeptide(L)'
;LNPAGRVVEGTVPIVDCEQFVPRVAHRHGLTIGELCNMFYSEISARFPLHVISAAAQDYNKDLLPWTIAPASDIPGMFTCYMYSGGGLWNNTNITPAIGTARPYEYFGAPFITHGPYDRVPVPEGVLMRPCSFKPSAGQYAGEVCFGYQIMLTPGVQYHSLLHTLQLVRYFKDIYPQFTVTEGFHRKLADEKLQAY
;
A
#
# COMPACT_ATOMS: atom_id res chain seq x y z
N LEU A 1 1.34 -9.37 -13.30
CA LEU A 1 2.33 -8.27 -13.32
C LEU A 1 2.61 -7.84 -11.89
N ASN A 2 3.85 -7.63 -11.56
CA ASN A 2 4.26 -7.06 -10.28
C ASN A 2 4.84 -5.67 -10.53
N PRO A 3 4.03 -4.61 -10.49
CA PRO A 3 4.47 -3.25 -10.76
C PRO A 3 5.44 -2.73 -9.69
N ALA A 4 5.42 -3.33 -8.49
CA ALA A 4 6.29 -2.95 -7.40
C ALA A 4 7.70 -3.56 -7.49
N GLY A 5 8.00 -4.30 -8.57
CA GLY A 5 9.30 -4.91 -8.79
C GLY A 5 9.65 -5.98 -7.76
N ARG A 6 10.95 -6.18 -7.53
CA ARG A 6 11.47 -7.24 -6.65
C ARG A 6 11.55 -6.87 -5.18
N VAL A 7 11.08 -5.69 -4.79
CA VAL A 7 11.10 -5.27 -3.38
C VAL A 7 10.12 -6.11 -2.59
N VAL A 8 10.59 -6.73 -1.52
CA VAL A 8 9.79 -7.51 -0.58
C VAL A 8 9.69 -6.73 0.72
N GLU A 9 8.48 -6.59 1.25
CA GLU A 9 8.23 -5.88 2.51
C GLU A 9 7.20 -6.64 3.36
N GLY A 10 7.34 -6.50 4.66
CA GLY A 10 6.47 -7.11 5.65
C GLY A 10 6.84 -8.54 5.99
N THR A 11 6.17 -9.05 7.01
CA THR A 11 6.35 -10.41 7.51
C THR A 11 5.41 -11.38 6.82
N VAL A 12 5.80 -12.65 6.81
CA VAL A 12 4.89 -13.74 6.43
C VAL A 12 3.90 -13.93 7.58
N PRO A 13 2.59 -13.82 7.34
CA PRO A 13 1.61 -14.01 8.40
C PRO A 13 1.74 -15.40 9.05
N ILE A 14 1.84 -15.41 10.38
CA ILE A 14 1.72 -16.62 11.19
C ILE A 14 0.31 -16.55 11.79
N VAL A 15 -0.70 -16.75 10.96
CA VAL A 15 -2.09 -16.67 11.45
C VAL A 15 -2.68 -18.06 11.39
N ASP A 16 -3.07 -18.50 12.55
CA ASP A 16 -3.98 -19.63 12.72
C ASP A 16 -5.39 -19.09 12.48
N CYS A 17 -5.82 -19.07 11.22
CA CYS A 17 -7.17 -18.67 10.90
C CYS A 17 -7.91 -19.79 10.18
N GLU A 18 -9.21 -19.91 10.47
CA GLU A 18 -10.12 -20.83 9.79
C GLU A 18 -10.21 -20.60 8.28
N GLN A 19 -9.73 -19.42 7.81
CA GLN A 19 -9.61 -19.09 6.41
C GLN A 19 -8.16 -19.24 5.95
N PHE A 20 -7.96 -19.82 4.79
CA PHE A 20 -6.66 -19.92 4.14
C PHE A 20 -6.05 -18.53 3.96
N VAL A 21 -5.03 -18.22 4.74
CA VAL A 21 -4.24 -17.01 4.59
C VAL A 21 -2.91 -17.40 3.97
N PRO A 22 -2.63 -16.89 2.78
CA PRO A 22 -1.38 -17.20 2.11
C PRO A 22 -0.18 -16.76 2.94
N ARG A 23 0.81 -17.64 3.10
CA ARG A 23 2.08 -17.32 3.78
C ARG A 23 3.01 -16.55 2.85
N VAL A 24 2.63 -15.34 2.53
CA VAL A 24 3.44 -14.42 1.72
C VAL A 24 3.64 -13.11 2.45
N ALA A 25 4.76 -12.46 2.21
CA ALA A 25 5.01 -11.12 2.71
C ALA A 25 3.95 -10.15 2.17
N HIS A 26 3.65 -9.10 2.92
CA HIS A 26 2.65 -8.09 2.56
C HIS A 26 2.89 -7.52 1.14
N ARG A 27 4.14 -7.27 0.80
CA ARG A 27 4.60 -6.97 -0.57
C ARG A 27 5.53 -8.12 -1.00
N HIS A 28 5.04 -9.04 -1.79
CA HIS A 28 5.68 -10.33 -2.01
C HIS A 28 6.63 -10.39 -3.24
N GLY A 29 6.62 -9.39 -4.11
CA GLY A 29 7.51 -9.37 -5.27
C GLY A 29 7.28 -10.46 -6.33
N LEU A 30 6.21 -11.25 -6.22
CA LEU A 30 5.88 -12.36 -7.13
C LEU A 30 4.91 -11.92 -8.21
N THR A 31 5.01 -12.54 -9.38
CA THR A 31 3.96 -12.49 -10.39
C THR A 31 2.77 -13.35 -9.97
N ILE A 32 1.62 -13.15 -10.61
CA ILE A 32 0.42 -13.95 -10.33
C ILE A 32 0.69 -15.43 -10.59
N GLY A 33 1.41 -15.77 -11.68
CA GLY A 33 1.76 -17.14 -12.02
C GLY A 33 2.67 -17.80 -10.97
N GLU A 34 3.67 -17.07 -10.48
CA GLU A 34 4.56 -17.56 -9.40
C GLU A 34 3.78 -17.77 -8.10
N LEU A 35 2.89 -16.83 -7.76
CA LEU A 35 2.04 -16.94 -6.59
C LEU A 35 1.09 -18.14 -6.68
N CYS A 36 0.45 -18.34 -7.84
CA CYS A 36 -0.41 -19.49 -8.07
C CYS A 36 0.36 -20.81 -7.95
N ASN A 37 1.57 -20.91 -8.52
CA ASN A 37 2.41 -22.10 -8.41
C ASN A 37 2.80 -22.40 -6.96
N MET A 38 3.14 -21.35 -6.19
CA MET A 38 3.47 -21.49 -4.77
C MET A 38 2.28 -22.06 -4.00
N PHE A 39 1.10 -21.48 -4.13
CA PHE A 39 -0.10 -21.96 -3.42
C PHE A 39 -0.52 -23.35 -3.89
N TYR A 40 -0.44 -23.63 -5.18
CA TYR A 40 -0.72 -24.96 -5.74
C TYR A 40 0.10 -26.04 -5.05
N SER A 41 1.38 -25.75 -4.81
CA SER A 41 2.29 -26.65 -4.09
C SER A 41 1.94 -26.76 -2.60
N GLU A 42 1.66 -25.65 -1.93
CA GLU A 42 1.36 -25.60 -0.50
C GLU A 42 0.08 -26.38 -0.14
N ILE A 43 -0.98 -26.22 -0.93
CA ILE A 43 -2.26 -26.92 -0.68
C ILE A 43 -2.28 -28.36 -1.22
N SER A 44 -1.18 -28.85 -1.81
CA SER A 44 -1.13 -30.16 -2.48
C SER A 44 -2.31 -30.36 -3.44
N ALA A 45 -2.54 -29.37 -4.29
CA ALA A 45 -3.71 -29.32 -5.16
C ALA A 45 -3.80 -30.53 -6.08
N ARG A 46 -5.03 -31.05 -6.30
CA ARG A 46 -5.29 -32.23 -7.12
C ARG A 46 -5.96 -31.90 -8.46
N PHE A 47 -6.01 -30.64 -8.85
CA PHE A 47 -6.51 -30.17 -10.14
C PHE A 47 -5.34 -29.69 -11.01
N PRO A 48 -5.44 -29.71 -12.34
CA PRO A 48 -4.40 -29.21 -13.21
C PRO A 48 -4.31 -27.66 -13.10
N LEU A 49 -3.08 -27.14 -12.98
CA LEU A 49 -2.80 -25.71 -13.05
C LEU A 49 -2.03 -25.42 -14.34
N HIS A 50 -2.58 -24.56 -15.18
CA HIS A 50 -1.93 -24.10 -16.41
C HIS A 50 -1.62 -22.61 -16.30
N VAL A 51 -0.33 -22.26 -16.22
CA VAL A 51 0.12 -20.88 -16.24
C VAL A 51 0.53 -20.51 -17.66
N ILE A 52 -0.20 -19.59 -18.27
CA ILE A 52 0.15 -19.05 -19.59
C ILE A 52 1.01 -17.82 -19.38
N SER A 53 2.30 -17.95 -19.71
CA SER A 53 3.24 -16.84 -19.59
C SER A 53 2.96 -15.77 -20.65
N ALA A 54 3.08 -14.51 -20.28
CA ALA A 54 3.15 -13.41 -21.22
C ALA A 54 4.45 -13.56 -22.03
N ALA A 55 4.32 -13.87 -23.33
CA ALA A 55 5.47 -14.19 -24.16
C ALA A 55 6.47 -13.02 -24.26
N ALA A 56 7.75 -13.34 -24.15
CA ALA A 56 8.89 -12.51 -24.52
C ALA A 56 9.03 -11.14 -23.77
N GLN A 57 8.36 -10.93 -22.68
CA GLN A 57 8.58 -9.71 -21.89
C GLN A 57 9.47 -10.01 -20.70
N ASP A 58 10.64 -9.38 -20.73
CA ASP A 58 11.52 -9.35 -19.58
C ASP A 58 10.87 -8.50 -18.47
N TYR A 59 10.24 -9.16 -17.49
CA TYR A 59 9.59 -8.49 -16.37
C TYR A 59 10.60 -7.79 -15.43
N ASN A 60 11.91 -7.92 -15.69
CA ASN A 60 12.95 -7.13 -15.04
C ASN A 60 13.02 -5.70 -15.58
N LYS A 61 12.38 -5.40 -16.69
CA LYS A 61 12.27 -4.04 -17.20
C LYS A 61 11.20 -3.30 -16.42
N ASP A 62 11.63 -2.37 -15.63
CA ASP A 62 10.92 -1.71 -14.55
C ASP A 62 9.67 -0.93 -14.96
N LEU A 63 9.41 -0.73 -16.22
CA LEU A 63 8.31 0.11 -16.68
C LEU A 63 7.64 -0.49 -17.90
N LEU A 64 6.64 -1.33 -17.67
CA LEU A 64 5.67 -1.61 -18.72
C LEU A 64 4.74 -0.41 -18.87
N PRO A 65 4.53 0.13 -20.07
CA PRO A 65 3.54 1.17 -20.29
C PRO A 65 2.15 0.60 -19.97
N TRP A 66 1.53 1.16 -18.94
CA TRP A 66 0.15 0.85 -18.60
C TRP A 66 -0.77 1.65 -19.52
N THR A 67 -1.38 0.99 -20.48
CA THR A 67 -2.34 1.62 -21.39
C THR A 67 -3.76 1.63 -20.85
N ILE A 68 -4.05 0.79 -19.86
CA ILE A 68 -5.35 0.68 -19.19
C ILE A 68 -5.10 0.72 -17.68
N ALA A 69 -5.87 1.52 -16.97
CA ALA A 69 -5.81 1.55 -15.51
C ALA A 69 -6.14 0.17 -14.91
N PRO A 70 -5.35 -0.35 -13.95
CA PRO A 70 -5.59 -1.66 -13.34
C PRO A 70 -6.93 -1.76 -12.60
N ALA A 71 -7.36 -0.67 -12.00
CA ALA A 71 -8.65 -0.53 -11.33
C ALA A 71 -9.03 0.95 -11.25
N SER A 72 -10.29 1.24 -10.93
CA SER A 72 -10.79 2.61 -10.81
C SER A 72 -9.99 3.47 -9.82
N ASP A 73 -9.57 2.86 -8.72
CA ASP A 73 -8.81 3.54 -7.66
C ASP A 73 -7.29 3.34 -7.79
N ILE A 74 -6.85 2.75 -8.89
CA ILE A 74 -5.43 2.55 -9.22
C ILE A 74 -5.21 3.04 -10.66
N PRO A 75 -5.18 4.37 -10.87
CA PRO A 75 -5.14 4.97 -12.21
C PRO A 75 -3.80 4.79 -12.92
N GLY A 76 -2.74 4.43 -12.20
CA GLY A 76 -1.42 4.32 -12.82
C GLY A 76 -0.38 3.58 -11.99
N MET A 77 0.82 3.51 -12.55
CA MET A 77 1.96 2.80 -11.97
C MET A 77 2.35 3.35 -10.61
N PHE A 78 2.42 4.68 -10.46
CA PHE A 78 2.79 5.30 -9.19
C PHE A 78 1.83 4.93 -8.06
N THR A 79 0.54 4.87 -8.35
CA THR A 79 -0.46 4.42 -7.40
C THR A 79 -0.21 2.97 -6.95
N CYS A 80 0.24 2.09 -7.84
CA CYS A 80 0.60 0.71 -7.46
C CYS A 80 1.74 0.68 -6.43
N TYR A 81 2.76 1.52 -6.59
CA TYR A 81 3.85 1.61 -5.60
C TYR A 81 3.34 2.09 -4.24
N MET A 82 2.44 3.07 -4.23
CA MET A 82 1.85 3.61 -3.00
C MET A 82 0.91 2.61 -2.35
N TYR A 83 0.08 1.93 -3.15
CA TYR A 83 -0.96 1.02 -2.69
C TYR A 83 -0.41 -0.13 -1.83
N SER A 84 0.77 -0.66 -2.15
CA SER A 84 1.31 -1.83 -1.45
C SER A 84 1.50 -1.61 0.06
N GLY A 85 1.82 -0.41 0.49
CA GLY A 85 1.82 -0.02 1.91
C GLY A 85 0.60 0.81 2.29
N GLY A 86 0.25 1.78 1.43
CA GLY A 86 -0.87 2.70 1.64
C GLY A 86 -2.25 2.03 1.75
N GLY A 87 -2.38 0.77 1.33
CA GLY A 87 -3.57 -0.03 1.60
C GLY A 87 -3.90 -0.21 3.09
N LEU A 88 -2.93 0.05 3.98
CA LEU A 88 -3.17 0.08 5.43
C LEU A 88 -4.04 1.26 5.86
N TRP A 89 -4.02 2.38 5.14
CA TRP A 89 -4.86 3.54 5.45
C TRP A 89 -6.35 3.20 5.48
N ASN A 90 -6.81 2.23 4.68
CA ASN A 90 -8.20 1.76 4.70
C ASN A 90 -8.63 1.18 6.06
N ASN A 91 -7.70 0.96 6.97
CA ASN A 91 -7.95 0.45 8.33
C ASN A 91 -7.60 1.48 9.40
N THR A 92 -7.61 2.74 9.04
CA THR A 92 -7.41 3.89 9.93
C THR A 92 -8.49 4.94 9.66
N ASN A 93 -8.47 6.02 10.43
CA ASN A 93 -9.26 7.20 10.13
C ASN A 93 -8.48 8.26 9.30
N ILE A 94 -7.46 7.82 8.57
CA ILE A 94 -6.82 8.59 7.48
C ILE A 94 -7.35 8.05 6.16
N THR A 95 -7.91 8.90 5.30
CA THR A 95 -8.33 8.48 3.96
C THR A 95 -7.15 8.41 3.01
N PRO A 96 -7.03 7.35 2.19
CA PRO A 96 -6.08 7.30 1.08
C PRO A 96 -6.56 8.07 -0.15
N ALA A 97 -7.43 9.05 0.02
CA ALA A 97 -7.95 9.95 -1.01
C ALA A 97 -8.66 9.22 -2.18
N ILE A 98 -9.39 8.14 -1.90
CA ILE A 98 -10.27 7.49 -2.87
C ILE A 98 -11.32 8.50 -3.35
N GLY A 99 -11.62 8.49 -4.65
CA GLY A 99 -12.49 9.49 -5.24
C GLY A 99 -11.80 10.83 -5.56
N THR A 100 -10.47 10.84 -5.60
CA THR A 100 -9.66 11.93 -6.15
C THR A 100 -8.92 11.49 -7.42
N ALA A 101 -8.25 12.42 -8.09
CA ALA A 101 -7.41 12.08 -9.25
C ALA A 101 -6.13 11.29 -8.87
N ARG A 102 -5.78 11.20 -7.58
CA ARG A 102 -4.54 10.59 -7.10
C ARG A 102 -4.74 9.77 -5.83
N PRO A 103 -5.58 8.72 -5.88
CA PRO A 103 -5.80 7.84 -4.74
C PRO A 103 -4.48 7.18 -4.34
N TYR A 104 -4.27 7.01 -3.03
CA TYR A 104 -3.05 6.50 -2.39
C TYR A 104 -1.78 7.36 -2.55
N GLU A 105 -1.71 8.23 -3.55
CA GLU A 105 -0.66 9.25 -3.64
C GLU A 105 -0.95 10.44 -2.69
N TYR A 106 -2.23 10.72 -2.44
CA TYR A 106 -2.69 11.59 -1.37
C TYR A 106 -3.19 10.74 -0.20
N PHE A 107 -3.00 11.25 1.00
CA PHE A 107 -3.60 10.71 2.20
C PHE A 107 -3.79 11.83 3.22
N GLY A 108 -4.83 11.73 4.03
CA GLY A 108 -5.15 12.78 4.99
C GLY A 108 -6.48 12.60 5.70
N ALA A 109 -6.85 13.60 6.47
CA ALA A 109 -8.11 13.66 7.20
C ALA A 109 -8.52 15.10 7.50
N PRO A 110 -9.78 15.37 7.85
CA PRO A 110 -10.23 16.72 8.23
C PRO A 110 -9.54 17.27 9.48
N PHE A 111 -9.08 16.39 10.38
CA PHE A 111 -8.45 16.80 11.65
C PHE A 111 -6.95 17.07 11.53
N ILE A 112 -6.32 16.80 10.40
CA ILE A 112 -4.89 17.08 10.20
C ILE A 112 -4.71 18.59 10.06
N THR A 113 -3.70 19.12 10.76
CA THR A 113 -3.25 20.50 10.64
C THR A 113 -1.77 20.52 10.29
N HIS A 114 -1.38 21.43 9.41
CA HIS A 114 0.02 21.60 9.04
C HIS A 114 0.65 22.71 9.87
N GLY A 115 1.74 22.38 10.53
CA GLY A 115 2.54 23.33 11.29
C GLY A 115 3.89 23.60 10.63
N PRO A 116 4.52 24.76 10.91
CA PRO A 116 5.83 25.09 10.34
C PRO A 116 6.97 24.19 10.86
N TYR A 117 6.70 23.39 11.88
CA TYR A 117 7.67 22.48 12.53
C TYR A 117 7.32 20.99 12.35
N ASP A 118 6.40 20.68 11.43
CA ASP A 118 6.03 19.29 11.17
C ASP A 118 7.25 18.49 10.70
N ARG A 119 7.61 17.49 11.48
CA ARG A 119 8.71 16.55 11.17
C ARG A 119 8.15 15.23 10.68
N VAL A 120 7.39 15.32 9.60
CA VAL A 120 6.85 14.11 8.97
C VAL A 120 8.01 13.24 8.47
N PRO A 121 8.00 11.92 8.73
CA PRO A 121 9.01 11.02 8.19
C PRO A 121 9.01 11.07 6.65
N VAL A 122 10.15 11.32 6.05
CA VAL A 122 10.33 11.36 4.59
C VAL A 122 11.56 10.52 4.24
N PRO A 123 11.40 9.33 3.66
CA PRO A 123 12.52 8.51 3.23
C PRO A 123 13.34 9.16 2.10
N GLU A 124 14.56 8.69 1.93
CA GLU A 124 15.40 9.10 0.80
C GLU A 124 14.73 8.80 -0.54
N GLY A 125 14.82 9.73 -1.47
CA GLY A 125 14.20 9.61 -2.80
C GLY A 125 12.68 9.82 -2.81
N VAL A 126 12.10 10.18 -1.67
CA VAL A 126 10.67 10.53 -1.54
C VAL A 126 10.55 12.03 -1.34
N LEU A 127 9.59 12.63 -2.01
CA LEU A 127 9.18 14.01 -1.78
C LEU A 127 7.78 13.99 -1.18
N MET A 128 7.59 14.72 -0.10
CA MET A 128 6.28 14.93 0.50
C MET A 128 5.96 16.42 0.53
N ARG A 129 4.75 16.76 0.13
CA ARG A 129 4.25 18.13 0.26
C ARG A 129 2.92 18.15 0.99
N PRO A 130 2.67 19.12 1.86
CA PRO A 130 1.34 19.38 2.39
C PRO A 130 0.36 19.67 1.27
N CYS A 131 -0.85 19.17 1.40
CA CYS A 131 -1.92 19.42 0.44
C CYS A 131 -3.29 19.38 1.13
N SER A 132 -4.28 19.95 0.46
CA SER A 132 -5.69 19.75 0.78
C SER A 132 -6.40 19.13 -0.41
N PHE A 133 -7.39 18.29 -0.14
CA PHE A 133 -8.19 17.64 -1.17
C PHE A 133 -9.60 17.36 -0.65
N LYS A 134 -10.51 17.12 -1.56
CA LYS A 134 -11.91 16.79 -1.25
C LYS A 134 -12.28 15.51 -1.99
N PRO A 135 -12.34 14.36 -1.30
CA PRO A 135 -12.75 13.11 -1.93
C PRO A 135 -14.18 13.17 -2.44
N SER A 136 -14.46 12.57 -3.58
CA SER A 136 -15.84 12.38 -4.07
C SER A 136 -16.47 11.07 -3.64
N ALA A 137 -15.67 10.15 -3.09
CA ALA A 137 -16.10 8.83 -2.63
C ALA A 137 -15.28 8.36 -1.43
N GLY A 138 -15.73 7.29 -0.77
CA GLY A 138 -15.05 6.69 0.37
C GLY A 138 -15.16 7.52 1.64
N GLN A 139 -14.20 7.32 2.52
CA GLN A 139 -14.12 8.04 3.79
C GLN A 139 -13.94 9.55 3.55
N TYR A 140 -14.71 10.36 4.26
CA TYR A 140 -14.76 11.83 4.13
C TYR A 140 -15.23 12.33 2.75
N ALA A 141 -16.05 11.55 2.03
CA ALA A 141 -16.63 12.01 0.77
C ALA A 141 -17.36 13.34 0.96
N GLY A 142 -16.98 14.35 0.15
CA GLY A 142 -17.58 15.69 0.24
C GLY A 142 -16.97 16.59 1.33
N GLU A 143 -16.07 16.12 2.17
CA GLU A 143 -15.38 16.92 3.16
C GLU A 143 -14.00 17.37 2.68
N VAL A 144 -13.51 18.49 3.20
CA VAL A 144 -12.13 18.92 2.96
C VAL A 144 -11.20 18.20 3.91
N CYS A 145 -10.26 17.46 3.34
CA CYS A 145 -9.18 16.81 4.06
C CYS A 145 -7.89 17.58 3.88
N PHE A 146 -7.08 17.59 4.92
CA PHE A 146 -5.70 18.07 4.89
C PHE A 146 -4.78 16.87 5.07
N GLY A 147 -3.62 16.93 4.46
CA GLY A 147 -2.68 15.81 4.51
C GLY A 147 -1.48 16.04 3.60
N TYR A 148 -0.97 14.98 3.02
CA TYR A 148 0.25 15.03 2.24
C TYR A 148 0.08 14.33 0.89
N GLN A 149 0.85 14.81 -0.08
CA GLN A 149 1.11 14.10 -1.32
C GLN A 149 2.49 13.45 -1.26
N ILE A 150 2.58 12.18 -1.62
CA ILE A 150 3.83 11.46 -1.82
C ILE A 150 4.19 11.51 -3.32
N MET A 151 5.43 11.82 -3.60
CA MET A 151 6.01 11.79 -4.94
C MET A 151 7.35 11.06 -4.86
N LEU A 152 7.64 10.24 -5.86
CA LEU A 152 8.90 9.48 -5.93
C LEU A 152 9.83 10.10 -6.93
N THR A 153 11.11 10.18 -6.60
CA THR A 153 12.16 10.53 -7.55
C THR A 153 12.45 9.33 -8.48
N PRO A 154 12.86 9.57 -9.73
CA PRO A 154 13.19 8.48 -10.64
C PRO A 154 14.23 7.51 -10.08
N GLY A 155 13.98 6.20 -10.23
CA GLY A 155 14.92 5.16 -9.81
C GLY A 155 14.93 4.81 -8.32
N VAL A 156 14.11 5.46 -7.50
CA VAL A 156 14.04 5.14 -6.08
C VAL A 156 13.42 3.76 -5.84
N GLN A 157 14.03 2.99 -4.96
CA GLN A 157 13.41 1.77 -4.40
C GLN A 157 12.53 2.18 -3.21
N TYR A 158 11.26 2.36 -3.46
CA TYR A 158 10.33 2.84 -2.44
C TYR A 158 9.77 1.70 -1.59
N HIS A 159 10.04 1.78 -0.29
CA HIS A 159 9.51 0.88 0.74
C HIS A 159 8.22 1.45 1.31
N SER A 160 7.11 1.28 0.58
CA SER A 160 5.83 1.89 0.92
C SER A 160 5.25 1.40 2.24
N LEU A 161 5.44 0.12 2.58
CA LEU A 161 4.95 -0.42 3.85
C LEU A 161 5.70 0.20 5.03
N LEU A 162 7.03 0.22 4.98
CA LEU A 162 7.86 0.82 6.02
C LEU A 162 7.50 2.30 6.21
N HIS A 163 7.41 3.05 5.10
CA HIS A 163 7.05 4.47 5.16
C HIS A 163 5.65 4.67 5.76
N THR A 164 4.67 3.87 5.34
CA THR A 164 3.31 3.95 5.91
C THR A 164 3.31 3.67 7.41
N LEU A 165 4.07 2.69 7.90
CA LEU A 165 4.18 2.41 9.33
C LEU A 165 4.84 3.57 10.11
N GLN A 166 5.88 4.18 9.54
CA GLN A 166 6.49 5.38 10.12
C GLN A 166 5.50 6.55 10.21
N LEU A 167 4.68 6.73 9.17
CA LEU A 167 3.63 7.75 9.16
C LEU A 167 2.51 7.43 10.17
N VAL A 168 2.09 6.17 10.28
CA VAL A 168 1.12 5.74 11.30
C VAL A 168 1.62 6.07 12.70
N ARG A 169 2.89 5.76 12.98
CA ARG A 169 3.52 6.10 14.25
C ARG A 169 3.51 7.62 14.48
N TYR A 170 3.93 8.39 13.48
CA TYR A 170 3.93 9.84 13.54
C TYR A 170 2.53 10.39 13.83
N PHE A 171 1.48 9.94 13.12
CA PHE A 171 0.12 10.41 13.35
C PHE A 171 -0.42 10.01 14.73
N LYS A 172 -0.08 8.81 15.19
CA LYS A 172 -0.44 8.37 16.55
C LYS A 172 0.15 9.26 17.63
N ASP A 173 1.40 9.70 17.43
CA ASP A 173 2.11 10.53 18.42
C ASP A 173 1.63 12.00 18.39
N ILE A 174 1.19 12.51 17.26
CA ILE A 174 0.87 13.94 17.08
C ILE A 174 -0.64 14.23 17.17
N TYR A 175 -1.49 13.32 16.68
CA TYR A 175 -2.93 13.55 16.62
C TYR A 175 -3.71 12.62 17.56
N PRO A 176 -4.24 13.15 18.69
CA PRO A 176 -5.08 12.35 19.59
C PRO A 176 -6.33 11.76 18.92
N GLN A 177 -6.78 12.35 17.81
CA GLN A 177 -7.91 11.87 17.02
C GLN A 177 -7.58 10.67 16.15
N PHE A 178 -6.30 10.36 15.94
CA PHE A 178 -5.88 9.25 15.10
C PHE A 178 -6.28 7.90 15.71
N THR A 179 -6.90 7.06 14.88
CA THR A 179 -7.35 5.72 15.29
C THR A 179 -7.05 4.68 14.22
N VAL A 180 -6.83 3.46 14.66
CA VAL A 180 -6.73 2.28 13.81
C VAL A 180 -7.87 1.30 14.14
N THR A 181 -8.27 0.51 13.16
CA THR A 181 -9.26 -0.55 13.34
C THR A 181 -8.60 -1.90 13.65
N GLU A 182 -9.38 -2.87 14.12
CA GLU A 182 -8.90 -4.25 14.29
C GLU A 182 -8.33 -4.84 12.99
N GLY A 183 -8.91 -4.46 11.84
CA GLY A 183 -8.42 -4.86 10.53
C GLY A 183 -6.98 -4.40 10.22
N PHE A 184 -6.52 -3.31 10.83
CA PHE A 184 -5.13 -2.86 10.72
C PHE A 184 -4.18 -3.88 11.35
N HIS A 185 -4.44 -4.28 12.59
CA HIS A 185 -3.64 -5.27 13.31
C HIS A 185 -3.65 -6.61 12.59
N ARG A 186 -4.80 -7.03 12.10
CA ARG A 186 -4.96 -8.28 11.34
C ARG A 186 -4.13 -8.30 10.05
N LYS A 187 -4.03 -7.16 9.34
CA LYS A 187 -3.22 -7.04 8.13
C LYS A 187 -1.72 -7.05 8.40
N LEU A 188 -1.27 -6.56 9.53
CA LEU A 188 0.14 -6.60 9.90
C LEU A 188 0.58 -8.01 10.26
N ALA A 189 -0.31 -8.82 10.84
CA ALA A 189 -0.11 -10.23 11.21
C ALA A 189 1.21 -10.51 11.97
N ASP A 190 1.73 -9.52 12.69
CA ASP A 190 2.99 -9.57 13.43
C ASP A 190 2.83 -8.86 14.77
N GLU A 191 2.97 -9.61 15.86
CA GLU A 191 2.78 -9.08 17.22
C GLU A 191 3.76 -7.95 17.56
N LYS A 192 4.98 -8.00 17.03
CA LYS A 192 5.99 -6.95 17.27
C LYS A 192 5.62 -5.66 16.55
N LEU A 193 5.11 -5.77 15.33
CA LEU A 193 4.62 -4.61 14.58
C LEU A 193 3.32 -4.05 15.17
N GLN A 194 2.51 -4.88 15.81
CA GLN A 194 1.28 -4.44 16.49
C GLN A 194 1.58 -3.70 17.80
N ALA A 195 2.68 -4.05 18.46
CA ALA A 195 3.15 -3.39 19.68
C ALA A 195 3.89 -2.06 19.43
N TYR A 196 4.29 -1.82 18.18
CA TYR A 196 5.03 -0.63 17.75
C TYR A 196 4.10 0.54 17.47
#